data_8ea985da4887c8e74af54d85461ab8df
#
_entry.id   8ea985da4887c8e74af54d85461ab8df
#
_cell.length_a   1.000
_cell.length_b   1.000
_cell.length_c   1.000
_cell.angle_alpha   90.00
_cell.angle_beta   90.00
_cell.angle_gamma   90.00
#
_symmetry.space_group_name_H-M   'P 1'
#
loop_
_entity.id
_entity.type
_entity.pdbx_description
1 polymer ?
#
loop_
_entity_poly.entity_id
_entity_poly.type
_entity_poly.pdbx_seq_one_letter_code
_entity_poly.pdbx_strand_id
1 'polypeptide(L)'
;IYALGECSEHNNTTVGIVAPIWEQAKVLAETLLGNAACYRPREHSTQLKVSGIDVFSAGRLNTGSSERNIVISDPSAGIYRRLVIENDRLQAALLFGDKSLCSHYETLISGGQPLGTNANQLMFSDLAGQDIVREMK
;
A
#
# COMPACT_ATOMS: atom_id res chain seq x y z
N ILE A 1 17.65 -22.21 -17.41
CA ILE A 1 17.94 -21.73 -16.02
C ILE A 1 16.80 -20.81 -15.64
N TYR A 2 16.27 -20.97 -14.44
CA TYR A 2 15.21 -20.15 -13.88
C TYR A 2 15.71 -19.48 -12.60
N ALA A 3 15.17 -18.31 -12.28
CA ALA A 3 15.45 -17.56 -11.04
C ALA A 3 14.15 -16.90 -10.55
N LEU A 4 14.03 -16.71 -9.25
CA LEU A 4 12.94 -15.97 -8.62
C LEU A 4 13.45 -15.29 -7.34
N GLY A 5 12.73 -14.29 -6.86
CA GLY A 5 13.07 -13.54 -5.65
C GLY A 5 14.08 -12.43 -5.95
N GLU A 6 14.77 -11.97 -4.90
CA GLU A 6 15.66 -10.81 -4.95
C GLU A 6 16.87 -10.99 -5.86
N CYS A 7 17.24 -12.23 -6.17
CA CYS A 7 18.32 -12.54 -7.13
C CYS A 7 17.89 -12.43 -8.60
N SER A 8 16.61 -12.15 -8.87
CA SER A 8 16.09 -11.97 -10.22
C SER A 8 15.64 -10.53 -10.44
N GLU A 9 15.90 -10.03 -11.65
CA GLU A 9 15.44 -8.72 -12.10
C GLU A 9 14.31 -8.90 -13.14
N HIS A 10 13.24 -8.14 -12.98
CA HIS A 10 12.13 -8.09 -13.93
C HIS A 10 11.80 -6.62 -14.24
N ASN A 11 11.87 -6.23 -15.49
CA ASN A 11 11.65 -4.84 -15.93
C ASN A 11 12.49 -3.81 -15.15
N ASN A 12 13.78 -4.06 -14.98
CA ASN A 12 14.73 -3.23 -14.24
C ASN A 12 14.35 -3.03 -12.76
N THR A 13 13.64 -3.99 -12.18
CA THR A 13 13.23 -3.95 -10.78
C THR A 13 13.52 -5.30 -10.12
N THR A 14 14.16 -5.25 -8.97
CA THR A 14 14.33 -6.38 -8.06
C THR A 14 13.30 -6.30 -6.94
N VAL A 15 12.92 -7.43 -6.35
CA VAL A 15 11.90 -7.50 -5.33
C VAL A 15 12.44 -8.19 -4.08
N GLY A 16 12.66 -7.40 -3.02
CA GLY A 16 13.20 -7.85 -1.74
C GLY A 16 12.16 -8.17 -0.66
N ILE A 17 10.88 -8.37 -1.02
CA ILE A 17 9.82 -8.74 -0.07
C ILE A 17 9.16 -10.07 -0.46
N VAL A 18 8.65 -10.80 0.55
CA VAL A 18 8.21 -12.20 0.37
C VAL A 18 6.94 -12.35 -0.48
N ALA A 19 5.99 -11.43 -0.36
CA ALA A 19 4.69 -11.55 -1.04
C ALA A 19 4.79 -11.70 -2.57
N PRO A 20 5.52 -10.83 -3.31
CA PRO A 20 5.75 -11.01 -4.73
C PRO A 20 6.52 -12.30 -5.09
N ILE A 21 7.39 -12.79 -4.20
CA ILE A 21 8.16 -14.02 -4.45
C ILE A 21 7.21 -15.23 -4.55
N TRP A 22 6.16 -15.28 -3.75
CA TRP A 22 5.14 -16.32 -3.87
C TRP A 22 4.39 -16.29 -5.20
N GLU A 23 4.14 -15.10 -5.75
CA GLU A 23 3.54 -14.96 -7.08
C GLU A 23 4.50 -15.43 -8.17
N GLN A 24 5.77 -15.07 -8.06
CA GLN A 24 6.82 -15.56 -8.98
C GLN A 24 6.95 -17.09 -8.91
N ALA A 25 6.90 -17.67 -7.71
CA ALA A 25 6.98 -19.11 -7.51
C ALA A 25 5.82 -19.86 -8.19
N LYS A 26 4.60 -19.33 -8.10
CA LYS A 26 3.43 -19.90 -8.81
C LYS A 26 3.63 -19.88 -10.32
N VAL A 27 4.07 -18.75 -10.87
CA VAL A 27 4.33 -18.62 -12.31
C VAL A 27 5.43 -19.57 -12.75
N LEU A 28 6.49 -19.70 -11.97
CA LEU A 28 7.58 -20.64 -12.27
C LEU A 28 7.09 -22.09 -12.24
N ALA A 29 6.29 -22.47 -11.26
CA ALA A 29 5.71 -23.81 -11.18
C ALA A 29 4.87 -24.14 -12.42
N GLU A 30 3.99 -23.25 -12.86
CA GLU A 30 3.20 -23.41 -14.08
C GLU A 30 4.10 -23.55 -15.32
N THR A 31 5.13 -22.72 -15.41
CA THR A 31 6.10 -22.78 -16.51
C THR A 31 6.84 -24.14 -16.56
N LEU A 32 7.24 -24.67 -15.40
CA LEU A 32 7.91 -25.97 -15.30
C LEU A 32 6.99 -27.14 -15.67
N LEU A 33 5.68 -27.00 -15.45
CA LEU A 33 4.66 -27.96 -15.88
C LEU A 33 4.33 -27.86 -17.38
N GLY A 34 4.96 -26.92 -18.11
CA GLY A 34 4.71 -26.71 -19.54
C GLY A 34 3.51 -25.81 -19.84
N ASN A 35 2.92 -25.19 -18.82
CA ASN A 35 1.81 -24.25 -18.99
C ASN A 35 2.33 -22.87 -19.37
N ALA A 36 1.56 -22.12 -20.19
CA ALA A 36 1.87 -20.74 -20.49
C ALA A 36 1.53 -19.86 -19.27
N ALA A 37 2.55 -19.32 -18.61
CA ALA A 37 2.40 -18.44 -17.47
C ALA A 37 3.30 -17.20 -17.58
N CYS A 38 2.84 -16.06 -17.10
CA CYS A 38 3.58 -14.80 -17.15
C CYS A 38 3.45 -14.09 -15.81
N TYR A 39 4.58 -13.68 -15.23
CA TYR A 39 4.61 -12.87 -14.04
C TYR A 39 4.19 -11.43 -14.35
N ARG A 40 3.22 -10.93 -13.63
CA ARG A 40 2.76 -9.54 -13.69
C ARG A 40 2.95 -8.92 -12.31
N PRO A 41 3.95 -8.04 -12.13
CA PRO A 41 4.17 -7.37 -10.87
C PRO A 41 2.92 -6.63 -10.40
N ARG A 42 2.61 -6.76 -9.11
CA ARG A 42 1.57 -6.00 -8.43
C ARG A 42 2.22 -5.18 -7.32
N GLU A 43 1.56 -4.12 -6.93
CA GLU A 43 1.97 -3.38 -5.75
C GLU A 43 1.53 -4.14 -4.49
N HIS A 44 2.44 -4.28 -3.55
CA HIS A 44 2.21 -4.96 -2.28
C HIS A 44 2.37 -3.97 -1.14
N SER A 45 1.53 -4.11 -0.15
CA SER A 45 1.73 -3.43 1.12
C SER A 45 2.81 -4.15 1.94
N THR A 46 3.50 -3.38 2.75
CA THR A 46 4.51 -3.88 3.68
C THR A 46 4.13 -3.49 5.10
N GLN A 47 4.09 -4.46 5.99
CA GLN A 47 3.91 -4.23 7.42
C GLN A 47 5.15 -4.73 8.15
N LEU A 48 5.74 -3.86 8.94
CA LEU A 48 6.93 -4.16 9.73
C LEU A 48 6.67 -3.80 11.19
N LYS A 49 7.25 -4.58 12.09
CA LYS A 49 7.35 -4.21 13.51
C LYS A 49 8.83 -4.15 13.87
N VAL A 50 9.34 -2.94 14.01
CA VAL A 50 10.75 -2.69 14.30
C VAL A 50 10.87 -2.05 15.68
N SER A 51 11.60 -2.70 16.58
CA SER A 51 11.81 -2.21 17.95
C SER A 51 10.51 -1.86 18.71
N GLY A 52 9.44 -2.63 18.44
CA GLY A 52 8.14 -2.39 19.06
C GLY A 52 7.26 -1.36 18.36
N ILE A 53 7.75 -0.70 17.31
CA ILE A 53 7.01 0.30 16.54
C ILE A 53 6.42 -0.35 15.31
N ASP A 54 5.12 -0.15 15.10
CA ASP A 54 4.43 -0.61 13.90
C ASP A 54 4.69 0.37 12.75
N VAL A 55 5.07 -0.17 11.58
CA VAL A 55 5.24 0.60 10.35
C VAL A 55 4.44 -0.09 9.24
N PHE A 56 3.68 0.69 8.50
CA PHE A 56 2.95 0.24 7.32
C PHE A 56 3.28 1.14 6.13
N SER A 57 3.47 0.53 4.98
CA SER A 57 3.67 1.22 3.71
C SER A 57 2.93 0.50 2.60
N ALA A 58 2.19 1.24 1.78
CA ALA A 58 1.50 0.72 0.61
C ALA A 58 1.59 1.74 -0.54
N GLY A 59 1.64 1.24 -1.78
CA GLY A 59 1.71 2.06 -2.98
C GLY A 59 3.06 2.76 -3.18
N ARG A 60 3.11 3.73 -4.11
CA ARG A 60 4.33 4.46 -4.48
C ARG A 60 4.42 5.77 -3.73
N LEU A 61 5.33 5.86 -2.77
CA LEU A 61 5.55 7.06 -1.95
C LEU A 61 6.27 8.20 -2.69
N ASN A 62 6.98 7.90 -3.78
CA ASN A 62 7.70 8.85 -4.62
C ASN A 62 7.08 8.83 -6.01
N THR A 63 6.11 9.68 -6.23
CA THR A 63 5.43 9.93 -7.47
C THR A 63 5.76 11.36 -7.90
N GLY A 64 5.42 11.82 -9.07
CA GLY A 64 5.89 13.08 -9.67
C GLY A 64 5.40 14.39 -9.01
N SER A 65 5.47 15.49 -9.74
CA SER A 65 5.26 16.85 -9.20
C SER A 65 3.81 17.31 -9.03
N SER A 66 2.81 16.47 -9.40
CA SER A 66 1.38 16.83 -9.35
C SER A 66 0.63 16.25 -8.14
N GLU A 67 1.37 15.78 -7.14
CA GLU A 67 0.79 15.09 -6.01
C GLU A 67 0.39 16.00 -4.87
N ARG A 68 -0.73 15.63 -4.25
CA ARG A 68 -1.12 16.18 -2.97
C ARG A 68 -0.68 15.24 -1.86
N ASN A 69 0.14 15.76 -0.96
CA ASN A 69 0.51 15.05 0.25
C ASN A 69 -0.31 15.56 1.43
N ILE A 70 -0.93 14.64 2.18
CA ILE A 70 -1.55 14.93 3.47
C ILE A 70 -0.68 14.27 4.53
N VAL A 71 -0.25 15.04 5.53
CA VAL A 71 0.65 14.58 6.58
C VAL A 71 0.07 14.93 7.94
N ILE A 72 0.05 13.94 8.84
CA ILE A 72 -0.12 14.15 10.28
C ILE A 72 1.16 13.69 10.96
N SER A 73 1.68 14.53 11.84
CA SER A 73 2.84 14.22 12.66
C SER A 73 2.56 14.63 14.10
N ASP A 74 2.55 13.65 14.98
CA ASP A 74 2.51 13.85 16.44
C ASP A 74 3.69 13.12 17.08
N PRO A 75 4.84 13.82 17.22
CA PRO A 75 6.03 13.21 17.83
C PRO A 75 5.81 12.82 19.30
N SER A 76 4.90 13.48 20.00
CA SER A 76 4.62 13.19 21.42
C SER A 76 3.91 11.86 21.60
N ALA A 77 3.03 11.50 20.65
CA ALA A 77 2.35 10.21 20.59
C ALA A 77 3.15 9.16 19.79
N GLY A 78 4.27 9.52 19.17
CA GLY A 78 5.04 8.63 18.29
C GLY A 78 4.28 8.28 17.02
N ILE A 79 3.42 9.16 16.50
CA ILE A 79 2.56 8.92 15.36
C ILE A 79 3.01 9.76 14.16
N TYR A 80 3.16 9.11 13.01
CA TYR A 80 3.31 9.77 11.72
C TYR A 80 2.44 9.07 10.67
N ARG A 81 1.69 9.85 9.90
CA ARG A 81 0.90 9.37 8.76
C ARG A 81 1.14 10.28 7.56
N ARG A 82 1.40 9.68 6.40
CA ARG A 82 1.50 10.38 5.12
C ARG A 82 0.63 9.66 4.10
N LEU A 83 -0.27 10.39 3.46
CA LEU A 83 -1.08 9.93 2.34
C LEU A 83 -0.67 10.70 1.09
N VAL A 84 -0.50 10.00 -0.01
CA VAL A 84 -0.19 10.55 -1.33
C VAL A 84 -1.42 10.39 -2.21
N ILE A 85 -1.95 11.50 -2.70
CA ILE A 85 -3.15 11.55 -3.53
C ILE A 85 -2.79 12.13 -4.89
N GLU A 86 -3.17 11.45 -5.95
CA GLU A 86 -3.03 11.89 -7.32
C GLU A 86 -4.30 11.56 -8.12
N ASN A 87 -4.77 12.51 -8.93
CA ASN A 87 -5.98 12.34 -9.73
C ASN A 87 -7.19 11.88 -8.90
N ASP A 88 -7.38 12.49 -7.74
CA ASP A 88 -8.45 12.19 -6.78
C ASP A 88 -8.47 10.74 -6.26
N ARG A 89 -7.32 10.05 -6.26
CA ARG A 89 -7.18 8.67 -5.80
C ARG A 89 -6.03 8.55 -4.81
N LEU A 90 -6.19 7.69 -3.82
CA LEU A 90 -5.11 7.36 -2.91
C LEU A 90 -4.08 6.49 -3.64
N GLN A 91 -2.88 7.00 -3.84
CA GLN A 91 -1.78 6.31 -4.51
C GLN A 91 -0.85 5.60 -3.54
N ALA A 92 -0.66 6.19 -2.36
CA ALA A 92 0.19 5.60 -1.35
C ALA A 92 -0.20 6.03 0.06
N ALA A 93 0.17 5.19 1.03
CA ALA A 93 0.04 5.47 2.45
C ALA A 93 1.29 4.98 3.19
N LEU A 94 1.78 5.82 4.12
CA LEU A 94 2.83 5.48 5.07
C LEU A 94 2.33 5.79 6.47
N LEU A 95 2.33 4.80 7.34
CA LEU A 95 1.94 4.92 8.75
C LEU A 95 3.09 4.46 9.64
N PHE A 96 3.31 5.20 10.71
CA PHE A 96 4.29 4.89 11.74
C PHE A 96 3.65 5.09 13.11
N GLY A 97 3.82 4.11 14.00
CA GLY A 97 3.33 4.12 15.38
C GLY A 97 1.87 3.63 15.53
N ASP A 98 1.02 3.87 14.55
CA ASP A 98 -0.37 3.44 14.55
C ASP A 98 -0.76 2.85 13.19
N LYS A 99 -1.30 1.63 13.21
CA LYS A 99 -1.70 0.87 12.03
C LYS A 99 -3.20 0.62 11.93
N SER A 100 -4.01 1.29 12.72
CA SER A 100 -5.47 1.08 12.77
C SER A 100 -6.15 1.20 11.41
N LEU A 101 -5.63 2.06 10.52
CA LEU A 101 -6.17 2.32 9.18
C LEU A 101 -5.49 1.55 8.04
N CYS A 102 -4.56 0.65 8.32
CA CYS A 102 -3.80 -0.06 7.28
C CYS A 102 -4.70 -0.75 6.25
N SER A 103 -5.66 -1.57 6.70
CA SER A 103 -6.56 -2.32 5.82
C SER A 103 -7.47 -1.41 5.00
N HIS A 104 -7.88 -0.28 5.58
CA HIS A 104 -8.69 0.71 4.86
C HIS A 104 -7.90 1.34 3.71
N TYR A 105 -6.68 1.81 3.98
CA TYR A 105 -5.83 2.40 2.94
C TYR A 105 -5.41 1.38 1.88
N GLU A 106 -5.12 0.14 2.28
CA GLU A 106 -4.82 -0.94 1.34
C GLU A 106 -5.98 -1.20 0.37
N THR A 107 -7.21 -1.20 0.88
CA THR A 107 -8.42 -1.35 0.07
C THR A 107 -8.61 -0.17 -0.89
N LEU A 108 -8.40 1.06 -0.44
CA LEU A 108 -8.51 2.25 -1.28
C LEU A 108 -7.45 2.30 -2.39
N ILE A 109 -6.20 1.96 -2.07
CA ILE A 109 -5.10 1.91 -3.04
C ILE A 109 -5.36 0.83 -4.09
N SER A 110 -5.69 -0.39 -3.66
CA SER A 110 -5.92 -1.51 -4.57
C SER A 110 -7.19 -1.34 -5.42
N GLY A 111 -8.23 -0.73 -4.84
CA GLY A 111 -9.49 -0.46 -5.54
C GLY A 111 -9.42 0.73 -6.50
N GLY A 112 -8.50 1.65 -6.30
CA GLY A 112 -8.31 2.82 -7.16
C GLY A 112 -9.55 3.70 -7.30
N GLN A 113 -10.41 3.76 -6.27
CA GLN A 113 -11.65 4.53 -6.30
C GLN A 113 -11.38 6.03 -6.09
N PRO A 114 -12.16 6.93 -6.75
CA PRO A 114 -12.08 8.36 -6.48
C PRO A 114 -12.46 8.67 -5.02
N LEU A 115 -11.75 9.59 -4.39
CA LEU A 115 -11.95 10.00 -3.00
C LEU A 115 -13.04 11.07 -2.85
N GLY A 116 -13.27 11.86 -3.91
CA GLY A 116 -14.23 12.97 -3.91
C GLY A 116 -13.86 14.06 -2.90
N THR A 117 -14.88 14.70 -2.31
CA THR A 117 -14.70 15.80 -1.35
C THR A 117 -14.11 15.36 -0.01
N ASN A 118 -14.05 14.05 0.27
CA ASN A 118 -13.70 13.49 1.58
C ASN A 118 -12.22 13.17 1.76
N ALA A 119 -11.36 13.56 0.80
CA ALA A 119 -9.92 13.25 0.86
C ALA A 119 -9.25 13.68 2.18
N ASN A 120 -9.67 14.82 2.78
CA ASN A 120 -9.13 15.27 4.07
C ASN A 120 -9.61 14.41 5.26
N GLN A 121 -10.78 13.79 5.14
CA GLN A 121 -11.37 12.97 6.21
C GLN A 121 -10.69 11.61 6.33
N LEU A 122 -9.96 11.17 5.29
CA LEU A 122 -9.20 9.92 5.33
C LEU A 122 -8.21 9.82 6.49
N MET A 123 -7.71 10.96 6.97
CA MET A 123 -6.77 10.99 8.10
C MET A 123 -7.44 10.72 9.45
N PHE A 124 -8.76 10.92 9.54
CA PHE A 124 -9.53 10.90 10.79
C PHE A 124 -10.65 9.85 10.78
N SER A 125 -10.67 8.95 9.79
CA SER A 125 -11.80 8.06 9.55
C SER A 125 -12.11 7.07 10.70
N ASP A 126 -11.23 6.91 11.67
CA ASP A 126 -11.53 6.13 12.87
C ASP A 126 -12.50 6.86 13.81
N LEU A 127 -12.57 8.19 13.75
CA LEU A 127 -13.41 8.99 14.65
C LEU A 127 -14.74 9.42 14.03
N ALA A 128 -14.82 9.50 12.70
CA ALA A 128 -15.98 10.07 11.99
C ALA A 128 -16.68 9.10 11.04
N GLY A 129 -16.02 8.01 10.63
CA GLY A 129 -16.52 7.14 9.56
C GLY A 129 -17.66 6.23 9.98
N GLN A 130 -17.86 5.98 11.28
CA GLN A 130 -18.96 5.15 11.76
C GLN A 130 -20.22 5.97 12.11
N ASP A 131 -20.08 7.21 12.47
CA ASP A 131 -21.22 8.04 12.92
C ASP A 131 -21.91 8.77 11.76
N ILE A 132 -21.17 9.21 10.74
CA ILE A 132 -21.75 9.94 9.59
C ILE A 132 -22.64 9.06 8.71
N VAL A 133 -22.36 7.78 8.62
CA VAL A 133 -23.21 6.84 7.83
C VAL A 133 -24.52 6.48 8.56
N ARG A 134 -24.60 6.69 9.89
CA ARG A 134 -25.82 6.44 10.67
C ARG A 134 -26.83 7.58 10.65
N GLU A 135 -26.39 8.82 10.42
CA GLU A 135 -27.30 9.98 10.37
C GLU A 135 -27.90 10.27 8.99
N MET A 136 -27.48 9.55 7.94
CA MET A 136 -28.00 9.70 6.57
C MET A 136 -28.97 8.58 6.15
N LYS A 137 -29.62 7.90 7.09
CA LYS A 137 -30.74 6.98 6.80
C LYS A 137 -32.03 7.40 7.44
#